data_5cef54cdf71d64b8666a596d16cd4444
#
_entry.id   5cef54cdf71d64b8666a596d16cd4444
#
_cell.length_a   1.000
_cell.length_b   1.000
_cell.length_c   1.000
_cell.angle_alpha   90.00
_cell.angle_beta   90.00
_cell.angle_gamma   90.00
#
_symmetry.space_group_name_H-M   'P 1'
#
loop_
_entity.id
_entity.type
_entity.pdbx_description
1 polymer ?
#
loop_
_entity_poly.entity_id
_entity_poly.type
_entity_poly.pdbx_seq_one_letter_code
_entity_poly.pdbx_strand_id
1 'polypeptide(L)'
;MFRWALVSLVIVLATLVVLALLPDRRAEPPDASIRLFDAHLTLYPEADPDAVWTFAVPRASYDPMTETTTLFDLRDGARSEGGEVDFTLEGAEVVIDRNDDLRGDHLRAVLQADGLELDMEARAGRQVVIDQRAGRFEVPRASITGDGLDGVYEDMRIAFDFTEFEAGGPGTVGYATFEAERGHAD
;
A
#
# COMPACT_ATOMS: atom_id res chain seq x y z
N MET A 1 39.08 -57.68 -15.31
CA MET A 1 38.22 -57.19 -14.23
C MET A 1 38.27 -55.66 -14.07
N PHE A 2 39.39 -54.99 -14.16
CA PHE A 2 39.54 -53.54 -14.00
C PHE A 2 38.69 -52.66 -14.92
N ARG A 3 38.47 -53.08 -16.18
CA ARG A 3 37.64 -52.30 -17.17
C ARG A 3 36.16 -52.20 -16.80
N TRP A 4 35.59 -53.21 -16.18
CA TRP A 4 34.20 -53.17 -15.73
C TRP A 4 33.98 -52.31 -14.49
N ALA A 5 34.97 -52.26 -13.59
CA ALA A 5 34.94 -51.38 -12.43
C ALA A 5 34.97 -49.89 -12.83
N LEU A 6 35.74 -49.56 -13.87
CA LEU A 6 35.82 -48.21 -14.41
C LEU A 6 34.53 -47.74 -15.06
N VAL A 7 33.86 -48.64 -15.82
CA VAL A 7 32.57 -48.36 -16.43
C VAL A 7 31.48 -48.12 -15.36
N SER A 8 31.43 -48.94 -14.33
CA SER A 8 30.46 -48.77 -13.25
C SER A 8 30.68 -47.47 -12.48
N LEU A 9 31.93 -47.06 -12.26
CA LEU A 9 32.25 -45.79 -11.60
C LEU A 9 31.77 -44.58 -12.42
N VAL A 10 31.99 -44.62 -13.76
CA VAL A 10 31.54 -43.55 -14.66
C VAL A 10 30.01 -43.44 -14.67
N ILE A 11 29.29 -44.57 -14.67
CA ILE A 11 27.81 -44.57 -14.62
C ILE A 11 27.30 -43.96 -13.30
N VAL A 12 27.90 -44.35 -12.17
CA VAL A 12 27.51 -43.78 -10.87
C VAL A 12 27.77 -42.29 -10.82
N LEU A 13 28.93 -41.84 -11.31
CA LEU A 13 29.27 -40.41 -11.36
C LEU A 13 28.31 -39.63 -12.27
N ALA A 14 27.99 -40.17 -13.45
CA ALA A 14 27.03 -39.54 -14.35
C ALA A 14 25.61 -39.46 -13.74
N THR A 15 25.18 -40.50 -13.02
CA THR A 15 23.89 -40.51 -12.33
C THR A 15 23.84 -39.45 -11.22
N LEU A 16 24.92 -39.28 -10.43
CA LEU A 16 25.01 -38.26 -9.42
C LEU A 16 25.00 -36.85 -10.01
N VAL A 17 25.66 -36.62 -11.12
CA VAL A 17 25.66 -35.35 -11.84
C VAL A 17 24.24 -35.03 -12.35
N VAL A 18 23.54 -36.04 -12.94
CA VAL A 18 22.15 -35.85 -13.41
C VAL A 18 21.20 -35.54 -12.23
N LEU A 19 21.35 -36.25 -11.10
CA LEU A 19 20.56 -35.95 -9.91
C LEU A 19 20.84 -34.53 -9.35
N ALA A 20 22.09 -34.08 -9.38
CA ALA A 20 22.47 -32.74 -8.92
C ALA A 20 21.99 -31.60 -9.85
N LEU A 21 21.79 -31.92 -11.13
CA LEU A 21 21.27 -31.00 -12.15
C LEU A 21 19.74 -31.00 -12.27
N LEU A 22 19.07 -31.97 -11.63
CA LEU A 22 17.60 -31.92 -11.55
C LEU A 22 17.20 -30.67 -10.77
N PRO A 23 16.37 -29.77 -11.34
CA PRO A 23 15.90 -28.62 -10.61
C PRO A 23 15.19 -29.12 -9.35
N ASP A 24 15.67 -28.66 -8.20
CA ASP A 24 14.94 -28.84 -6.94
C ASP A 24 13.51 -28.35 -7.17
N ARG A 25 12.57 -29.27 -7.23
CA ARG A 25 11.16 -28.94 -7.06
C ARG A 25 11.01 -28.49 -5.59
N ARG A 26 11.45 -27.26 -5.30
CA ARG A 26 11.03 -26.60 -4.08
C ARG A 26 9.53 -26.61 -4.16
N ALA A 27 8.90 -27.44 -3.32
CA ALA A 27 7.47 -27.33 -3.10
C ALA A 27 7.25 -25.85 -2.73
N GLU A 28 6.46 -25.13 -3.51
CA GLU A 28 6.01 -23.81 -3.13
C GLU A 28 5.48 -23.94 -1.71
N PRO A 29 5.96 -23.09 -0.75
CA PRO A 29 5.44 -23.15 0.59
C PRO A 29 3.91 -23.05 0.49
N PRO A 30 3.16 -23.85 1.26
CA PRO A 30 1.71 -23.81 1.20
C PRO A 30 1.27 -22.36 1.43
N ASP A 31 0.35 -21.88 0.60
CA ASP A 31 -0.29 -20.58 0.76
C ASP A 31 -0.93 -20.56 2.17
N ALA A 32 -0.26 -19.87 3.09
CA ALA A 32 -0.69 -19.75 4.48
C ALA A 32 -1.65 -18.58 4.68
N SER A 33 -2.07 -17.92 3.59
CA SER A 33 -2.95 -16.76 3.66
C SER A 33 -4.32 -17.11 4.24
N ILE A 34 -4.82 -16.27 5.14
CA ILE A 34 -6.14 -16.36 5.72
C ILE A 34 -7.08 -15.49 4.90
N ARG A 35 -8.14 -16.07 4.35
CA ARG A 35 -9.15 -15.36 3.56
C ARG A 35 -10.40 -15.10 4.39
N LEU A 36 -10.85 -13.87 4.37
CA LEU A 36 -12.06 -13.41 5.05
C LEU A 36 -13.06 -12.93 3.99
N PHE A 37 -14.33 -13.15 4.22
CA PHE A 37 -15.42 -12.70 3.37
C PHE A 37 -16.39 -11.86 4.19
N ASP A 38 -16.96 -10.82 3.58
CA ASP A 38 -17.88 -9.87 4.22
C ASP A 38 -17.31 -9.37 5.55
N ALA A 39 -16.05 -8.94 5.50
CA ALA A 39 -15.28 -8.59 6.70
C ALA A 39 -15.46 -7.12 7.09
N HIS A 40 -15.60 -6.91 8.41
CA HIS A 40 -15.48 -5.60 9.02
C HIS A 40 -14.19 -5.59 9.85
N LEU A 41 -13.26 -4.74 9.47
CA LEU A 41 -11.94 -4.66 10.09
C LEU A 41 -11.79 -3.30 10.76
N THR A 42 -11.09 -3.27 11.88
CA THR A 42 -10.67 -2.05 12.55
C THR A 42 -9.17 -2.09 12.74
N LEU A 43 -8.50 -1.02 12.34
CA LEU A 43 -7.07 -0.84 12.51
C LEU A 43 -6.84 0.35 13.45
N TYR A 44 -5.95 0.15 14.40
CA TYR A 44 -5.46 1.18 15.31
C TYR A 44 -3.98 1.37 15.02
N PRO A 45 -3.58 2.38 14.22
CA PRO A 45 -2.19 2.55 13.83
C PRO A 45 -1.29 2.79 15.04
N GLU A 46 -0.19 2.06 15.13
CA GLU A 46 0.77 2.28 16.23
C GLU A 46 1.39 3.69 16.21
N ALA A 47 1.55 4.24 15.01
CA ALA A 47 2.16 5.55 14.80
C ALA A 47 1.21 6.72 15.09
N ASP A 48 -0.11 6.46 15.11
CA ASP A 48 -1.16 7.45 15.29
C ASP A 48 -2.27 6.87 16.20
N PRO A 49 -2.04 6.84 17.52
CA PRO A 49 -2.92 6.16 18.46
C PRO A 49 -4.30 6.83 18.64
N ASP A 50 -4.47 8.07 18.20
CA ASP A 50 -5.73 8.80 18.26
C ASP A 50 -6.62 8.52 17.04
N ALA A 51 -6.04 7.94 15.99
CA ALA A 51 -6.74 7.54 14.77
C ALA A 51 -7.31 6.12 14.86
N VAL A 52 -8.45 5.95 14.24
CA VAL A 52 -9.10 4.66 14.06
C VAL A 52 -9.53 4.51 12.60
N TRP A 53 -9.08 3.43 11.97
CA TRP A 53 -9.58 3.05 10.66
C TRP A 53 -10.63 1.97 10.76
N THR A 54 -11.67 2.11 9.97
CA THR A 54 -12.71 1.09 9.79
C THR A 54 -12.84 0.73 8.32
N PHE A 55 -12.95 -0.56 8.04
CA PHE A 55 -13.09 -1.06 6.67
C PHE A 55 -14.22 -2.06 6.61
N ALA A 56 -15.14 -1.87 5.65
CA ALA A 56 -16.12 -2.86 5.27
C ALA A 56 -15.77 -3.37 3.86
N VAL A 57 -15.41 -4.64 3.75
CA VAL A 57 -14.92 -5.22 2.49
C VAL A 57 -15.56 -6.57 2.19
N PRO A 58 -15.91 -6.85 0.93
CA PRO A 58 -16.46 -8.14 0.55
C PRO A 58 -15.42 -9.27 0.70
N ARG A 59 -14.12 -8.94 0.63
CA ARG A 59 -13.05 -9.90 0.77
C ARG A 59 -11.78 -9.25 1.32
N ALA A 60 -11.13 -9.94 2.24
CA ALA A 60 -9.78 -9.61 2.71
C ALA A 60 -8.90 -10.87 2.72
N SER A 61 -7.60 -10.68 2.65
CA SER A 61 -6.59 -11.74 2.74
C SER A 61 -5.47 -11.29 3.65
N TYR A 62 -5.13 -12.07 4.66
CA TYR A 62 -3.99 -11.83 5.53
C TYR A 62 -2.89 -12.84 5.23
N ASP A 63 -1.67 -12.35 4.99
CA ASP A 63 -0.47 -13.15 4.84
C ASP A 63 0.39 -13.05 6.11
N PRO A 64 0.48 -14.13 6.91
CA PRO A 64 1.24 -14.12 8.15
C PRO A 64 2.77 -14.09 7.94
N MET A 65 3.25 -14.37 6.73
CA MET A 65 4.69 -14.37 6.43
C MET A 65 5.22 -12.95 6.17
N THR A 66 4.41 -12.12 5.55
CA THR A 66 4.72 -10.72 5.23
C THR A 66 4.05 -9.74 6.19
N GLU A 67 3.14 -10.24 7.05
CA GLU A 67 2.32 -9.44 7.97
C GLU A 67 1.52 -8.37 7.21
N THR A 68 0.99 -8.73 6.04
CA THR A 68 0.21 -7.84 5.20
C THR A 68 -1.25 -8.26 5.14
N THR A 69 -2.14 -7.28 5.15
CA THR A 69 -3.58 -7.48 4.90
C THR A 69 -3.95 -6.84 3.57
N THR A 70 -4.47 -7.62 2.64
CA THR A 70 -5.00 -7.09 1.37
C THR A 70 -6.52 -7.02 1.45
N LEU A 71 -7.06 -5.84 1.20
CA LEU A 71 -8.49 -5.55 1.13
C LEU A 71 -8.87 -5.46 -0.35
N PHE A 72 -9.94 -6.14 -0.76
CA PHE A 72 -10.42 -6.13 -2.13
C PHE A 72 -11.78 -5.43 -2.22
N ASP A 73 -11.94 -4.58 -3.23
CA ASP A 73 -13.16 -3.82 -3.50
C ASP A 73 -13.60 -2.97 -2.29
N LEU A 74 -12.65 -2.27 -1.67
CA LEU A 74 -12.93 -1.33 -0.58
C LEU A 74 -13.78 -0.17 -1.09
N ARG A 75 -14.95 0.05 -0.48
CA ARG A 75 -15.87 1.15 -0.80
C ARG A 75 -16.17 2.05 0.38
N ASP A 76 -16.06 1.48 1.57
CA ASP A 76 -16.44 2.14 2.82
C ASP A 76 -15.26 2.07 3.82
N GLY A 77 -14.07 2.55 3.41
CA GLY A 77 -12.97 2.81 4.31
C GLY A 77 -13.17 4.17 4.96
N ALA A 78 -12.92 4.29 6.25
CA ALA A 78 -12.98 5.56 6.95
C ALA A 78 -11.86 5.68 7.98
N ARG A 79 -11.16 6.81 7.99
CA ARG A 79 -10.30 7.23 9.10
C ARG A 79 -11.07 8.20 9.98
N SER A 80 -10.98 8.00 11.28
CA SER A 80 -11.57 8.88 12.28
C SER A 80 -10.53 9.25 13.31
N GLU A 81 -10.56 10.49 13.77
CA GLU A 81 -9.75 11.00 14.88
C GLU A 81 -10.66 11.70 15.88
N GLY A 82 -10.50 11.39 17.18
CA GLY A 82 -11.39 11.94 18.20
C GLY A 82 -12.87 11.56 18.07
N GLY A 83 -13.18 10.56 17.23
CA GLY A 83 -14.55 10.10 16.94
C GLY A 83 -15.23 10.80 15.76
N GLU A 84 -14.56 11.74 15.10
CA GLU A 84 -15.01 12.39 13.88
C GLU A 84 -14.30 11.77 12.66
N VAL A 85 -15.00 11.61 11.54
CA VAL A 85 -14.43 11.08 10.31
C VAL A 85 -13.64 12.18 9.60
N ASP A 86 -12.33 11.98 9.45
CA ASP A 86 -11.45 12.90 8.72
C ASP A 86 -11.64 12.74 7.22
N PHE A 87 -11.53 11.51 6.75
CA PHE A 87 -11.71 11.18 5.35
C PHE A 87 -12.17 9.74 5.14
N THR A 88 -12.78 9.51 4.00
CA THR A 88 -13.15 8.18 3.51
C THR A 88 -12.18 7.72 2.44
N LEU A 89 -12.07 6.40 2.24
CA LEU A 89 -11.16 5.78 1.29
C LEU A 89 -11.84 4.68 0.50
N GLU A 90 -11.63 4.69 -0.81
CA GLU A 90 -12.06 3.65 -1.74
C GLU A 90 -10.87 3.14 -2.55
N GLY A 91 -10.94 1.87 -2.98
CA GLY A 91 -9.92 1.28 -3.84
C GLY A 91 -10.26 -0.16 -4.22
N ALA A 92 -9.87 -0.57 -5.42
CA ALA A 92 -10.09 -1.94 -5.88
C ALA A 92 -9.22 -2.95 -5.10
N GLU A 93 -8.01 -2.54 -4.77
CA GLU A 93 -7.08 -3.31 -3.96
C GLU A 93 -6.30 -2.36 -3.05
N VAL A 94 -6.36 -2.59 -1.75
CA VAL A 94 -5.64 -1.82 -0.72
C VAL A 94 -4.85 -2.78 0.13
N VAL A 95 -3.55 -2.58 0.22
CA VAL A 95 -2.66 -3.38 1.06
C VAL A 95 -2.30 -2.59 2.31
N ILE A 96 -2.57 -3.17 3.46
CA ILE A 96 -2.09 -2.68 4.75
C ILE A 96 -0.82 -3.44 5.07
N ASP A 97 0.30 -2.74 5.21
CA ASP A 97 1.57 -3.36 5.51
C ASP A 97 1.82 -3.46 7.04
N ARG A 98 2.93 -4.07 7.43
CA ARG A 98 3.31 -4.27 8.82
C ARG A 98 3.57 -2.99 9.63
N ASN A 99 3.63 -1.83 8.98
CA ASN A 99 3.79 -0.52 9.63
C ASN A 99 2.45 0.23 9.69
N ASP A 100 1.35 -0.46 9.37
CA ASP A 100 0.00 0.08 9.25
C ASP A 100 -0.19 1.05 8.06
N ASP A 101 0.82 1.21 7.18
CA ASP A 101 0.68 2.04 5.99
C ASP A 101 -0.25 1.37 4.97
N LEU A 102 -1.10 2.18 4.33
CA LEU A 102 -1.98 1.70 3.28
C LEU A 102 -1.37 2.00 1.90
N ARG A 103 -1.45 1.02 1.01
CA ARG A 103 -0.89 1.11 -0.35
C ARG A 103 -1.89 0.63 -1.38
N GLY A 104 -1.85 1.24 -2.56
CA GLY A 104 -2.67 0.81 -3.69
C GLY A 104 -2.23 1.45 -5.00
N ASP A 105 -2.71 0.89 -6.10
CA ASP A 105 -2.41 1.44 -7.42
C ASP A 105 -3.35 2.57 -7.82
N HIS A 106 -4.61 2.48 -7.38
CA HIS A 106 -5.61 3.51 -7.57
C HIS A 106 -6.48 3.61 -6.31
N LEU A 107 -6.42 4.76 -5.65
CA LEU A 107 -7.16 5.06 -4.44
C LEU A 107 -7.91 6.37 -4.61
N ARG A 108 -9.11 6.46 -4.04
CA ARG A 108 -9.89 7.68 -3.97
C ARG A 108 -10.15 8.01 -2.51
N ALA A 109 -9.85 9.23 -2.12
CA ALA A 109 -10.15 9.74 -0.79
C ALA A 109 -11.07 10.96 -0.88
N VAL A 110 -12.00 11.08 0.08
CA VAL A 110 -12.85 12.25 0.24
C VAL A 110 -12.66 12.77 1.66
N LEU A 111 -12.11 13.97 1.75
CA LEU A 111 -11.85 14.63 3.03
C LEU A 111 -13.08 15.42 3.46
N GLN A 112 -13.53 15.15 4.68
CA GLN A 112 -14.83 15.61 5.14
C GLN A 112 -14.83 17.11 5.51
N ALA A 113 -13.71 17.61 6.06
CA ALA A 113 -13.64 18.99 6.54
C ALA A 113 -13.72 20.01 5.39
N ASP A 114 -13.07 19.72 4.26
CA ASP A 114 -12.88 20.66 3.16
C ASP A 114 -13.65 20.25 1.90
N GLY A 115 -14.34 19.10 1.92
CA GLY A 115 -15.04 18.55 0.77
C GLY A 115 -14.12 18.25 -0.42
N LEU A 116 -12.82 18.04 -0.14
CA LEU A 116 -11.83 17.73 -1.16
C LEU A 116 -11.90 16.26 -1.56
N GLU A 117 -11.89 16.04 -2.85
CA GLU A 117 -11.84 14.73 -3.45
C GLU A 117 -10.45 14.52 -4.08
N LEU A 118 -9.75 13.47 -3.68
CA LEU A 118 -8.47 13.06 -4.19
C LEU A 118 -8.62 11.77 -4.98
N ASP A 119 -8.35 11.81 -6.26
CA ASP A 119 -8.20 10.63 -7.11
C ASP A 119 -6.70 10.40 -7.33
N MET A 120 -6.19 9.28 -6.82
CA MET A 120 -4.76 9.01 -6.64
C MET A 120 -4.34 7.80 -7.44
N GLU A 121 -3.33 7.96 -8.30
CA GLU A 121 -2.85 6.92 -9.20
C GLU A 121 -1.37 6.59 -8.99
N ALA A 122 -1.07 5.30 -9.04
CA ALA A 122 0.31 4.80 -9.15
C ALA A 122 0.93 5.21 -10.48
N ARG A 123 2.24 5.47 -10.49
CA ARG A 123 2.97 5.81 -11.70
C ARG A 123 4.42 5.34 -11.66
N ALA A 124 4.91 4.85 -12.79
CA ALA A 124 6.30 4.45 -12.96
C ALA A 124 6.79 3.43 -11.92
N GLY A 125 5.92 2.48 -11.53
CA GLY A 125 6.22 1.44 -10.54
C GLY A 125 6.18 1.92 -9.08
N ARG A 126 5.74 3.17 -8.83
CA ARG A 126 5.50 3.70 -7.49
C ARG A 126 4.00 3.67 -7.19
N GLN A 127 3.62 3.11 -6.06
CA GLN A 127 2.25 3.05 -5.58
C GLN A 127 1.87 4.35 -4.84
N VAL A 128 0.57 4.55 -4.67
CA VAL A 128 0.03 5.48 -3.69
C VAL A 128 0.31 4.92 -2.31
N VAL A 129 0.77 5.77 -1.39
CA VAL A 129 1.05 5.41 0.01
C VAL A 129 0.31 6.38 0.92
N ILE A 130 -0.41 5.84 1.88
CA ILE A 130 -0.97 6.57 3.01
C ILE A 130 -0.06 6.25 4.19
N ASP A 131 0.89 7.14 4.48
CA ASP A 131 1.91 6.97 5.51
C ASP A 131 1.34 7.41 6.86
N GLN A 132 1.07 6.43 7.73
CA GLN A 132 0.47 6.66 9.04
C GLN A 132 1.42 7.39 9.99
N ARG A 133 2.71 7.10 9.87
CA ARG A 133 3.73 7.72 10.73
C ARG A 133 3.98 9.17 10.39
N ALA A 134 4.00 9.48 9.10
CA ALA A 134 4.19 10.84 8.63
C ALA A 134 2.88 11.64 8.58
N GLY A 135 1.72 10.99 8.76
CA GLY A 135 0.41 11.61 8.73
C GLY A 135 0.08 12.24 7.37
N ARG A 136 0.42 11.56 6.26
CA ARG A 136 0.28 12.15 4.93
C ARG A 136 0.01 11.12 3.82
N PHE A 137 -0.50 11.62 2.73
CA PHE A 137 -0.56 10.91 1.45
C PHE A 137 0.73 11.18 0.65
N GLU A 138 1.31 10.13 0.09
CA GLU A 138 2.39 10.20 -0.89
C GLU A 138 1.89 9.62 -2.21
N VAL A 139 1.74 10.47 -3.22
CA VAL A 139 1.00 10.14 -4.43
C VAL A 139 1.84 10.44 -5.67
N PRO A 140 2.16 9.45 -6.50
CA PRO A 140 2.88 9.69 -7.75
C PRO A 140 2.13 10.59 -8.74
N ARG A 141 0.78 10.46 -8.80
CA ARG A 141 -0.10 11.34 -9.55
C ARG A 141 -1.44 11.46 -8.84
N ALA A 142 -1.92 12.67 -8.66
CA ALA A 142 -3.24 12.95 -8.09
C ALA A 142 -4.04 13.93 -8.95
N SER A 143 -5.35 13.70 -9.02
CA SER A 143 -6.32 14.72 -9.41
C SER A 143 -7.04 15.15 -8.14
N ILE A 144 -7.03 16.45 -7.87
CA ILE A 144 -7.76 17.04 -6.74
C ILE A 144 -8.93 17.82 -7.30
N THR A 145 -10.09 17.68 -6.67
CA THR A 145 -11.29 18.46 -6.96
C THR A 145 -11.85 18.96 -5.64
N GLY A 146 -12.08 20.27 -5.53
CA GLY A 146 -12.67 20.93 -4.35
C GLY A 146 -12.11 22.32 -4.11
N ASP A 147 -12.51 22.93 -3.04
CA ASP A 147 -12.45 24.37 -2.76
C ASP A 147 -11.07 25.02 -2.98
N GLY A 148 -10.84 25.44 -4.23
CA GLY A 148 -9.66 26.21 -4.64
C GLY A 148 -8.41 25.40 -5.02
N LEU A 149 -8.46 24.07 -5.00
CA LEU A 149 -7.32 23.18 -5.32
C LEU A 149 -7.58 22.28 -6.55
N ASP A 150 -8.43 22.72 -7.47
CA ASP A 150 -8.71 21.93 -8.67
C ASP A 150 -7.46 21.77 -9.55
N GLY A 151 -7.05 20.55 -9.80
CA GLY A 151 -5.89 20.31 -10.66
C GLY A 151 -5.37 18.88 -10.66
N VAL A 152 -4.35 18.67 -11.52
CA VAL A 152 -3.61 17.41 -11.58
C VAL A 152 -2.17 17.68 -11.14
N TYR A 153 -1.71 16.89 -10.20
CA TYR A 153 -0.42 17.04 -9.53
C TYR A 153 0.42 15.79 -9.69
N GLU A 154 1.71 15.97 -9.86
CA GLU A 154 2.71 14.91 -9.95
C GLU A 154 3.58 14.95 -8.70
N ASP A 155 4.01 13.77 -8.21
CA ASP A 155 4.86 13.63 -7.01
C ASP A 155 4.34 14.43 -5.81
N MET A 156 3.04 14.25 -5.54
CA MET A 156 2.32 14.97 -4.49
C MET A 156 2.56 14.37 -3.11
N ARG A 157 2.71 15.23 -2.12
CA ARG A 157 2.63 14.92 -0.70
C ARG A 157 1.66 15.90 -0.05
N ILE A 158 0.73 15.38 0.72
CA ILE A 158 -0.27 16.20 1.40
C ILE A 158 -0.54 15.61 2.78
N ALA A 159 -0.46 16.45 3.81
CA ALA A 159 -0.76 16.06 5.18
C ALA A 159 -2.26 15.76 5.35
N PHE A 160 -2.63 14.90 6.29
CA PHE A 160 -4.05 14.56 6.54
C PHE A 160 -4.86 15.77 6.99
N ASP A 161 -4.22 16.72 7.69
CA ASP A 161 -4.81 17.97 8.16
C ASP A 161 -4.62 19.15 7.19
N PHE A 162 -4.10 18.91 5.98
CA PHE A 162 -3.83 19.93 4.94
C PHE A 162 -2.91 21.09 5.36
N THR A 163 -2.18 20.96 6.43
CA THR A 163 -1.22 21.99 6.84
C THR A 163 -0.01 22.05 5.92
N GLU A 164 0.31 20.94 5.25
CA GLU A 164 1.45 20.84 4.34
C GLU A 164 1.00 20.24 3.00
N PHE A 165 1.35 20.90 1.92
CA PHE A 165 1.14 20.43 0.55
C PHE A 165 2.38 20.66 -0.28
N GLU A 166 2.89 19.62 -0.90
CA GLU A 166 3.96 19.67 -1.89
C GLU A 166 3.53 18.93 -3.15
N ALA A 167 3.83 19.50 -4.32
CA ALA A 167 3.63 18.84 -5.59
C ALA A 167 4.77 19.16 -6.56
N GLY A 168 5.20 18.17 -7.35
CA GLY A 168 6.35 18.25 -8.23
C GLY A 168 7.66 17.99 -7.51
N GLY A 169 8.58 17.27 -8.17
CA GLY A 169 9.93 16.99 -7.68
C GLY A 169 10.96 18.00 -8.19
N PRO A 170 12.22 17.91 -7.73
CA PRO A 170 13.33 18.72 -8.23
C PRO A 170 13.48 18.56 -9.75
N GLY A 171 13.28 19.64 -10.51
CA GLY A 171 13.34 19.65 -11.97
C GLY A 171 11.99 19.60 -12.69
N THR A 172 10.87 19.56 -11.97
CA THR A 172 9.52 19.66 -12.55
C THR A 172 9.13 21.11 -12.71
N VAL A 173 8.58 21.48 -13.87
CA VAL A 173 8.03 22.82 -14.12
C VAL A 173 6.66 22.86 -13.43
N GLY A 174 6.57 23.59 -12.32
CA GLY A 174 5.32 23.71 -11.55
C GLY A 174 5.43 23.13 -10.14
N TYR A 175 6.49 23.51 -9.42
CA TYR A 175 6.59 23.26 -7.99
C TYR A 175 5.67 24.23 -7.25
N ALA A 176 4.75 23.70 -6.47
CA ALA A 176 3.92 24.48 -5.55
C ALA A 176 4.09 23.91 -4.13
N THR A 177 4.45 24.77 -3.19
CA THR A 177 4.44 24.48 -1.75
C THR A 177 3.69 25.60 -1.10
N PHE A 178 2.71 25.28 -0.26
CA PHE A 178 2.06 26.28 0.59
C PHE A 178 1.75 25.64 1.95
N GLU A 179 1.91 26.47 2.98
CA GLU A 179 1.49 26.15 4.33
C GLU A 179 0.15 26.87 4.58
N ALA A 180 -0.85 26.14 5.02
CA ALA A 180 -2.10 26.75 5.46
C ALA A 180 -1.86 27.45 6.81
N GLU A 181 -1.92 28.79 6.84
CA GLU A 181 -1.88 29.55 8.07
C GLU A 181 -3.13 29.24 8.90
N ARG A 182 -2.98 28.51 10.01
CA ARG A 182 -4.08 28.34 10.98
C ARG A 182 -4.43 29.74 11.51
N GLY A 183 -5.54 30.27 11.03
CA GLY A 183 -6.09 31.49 11.61
C GLY A 183 -6.33 31.27 13.11
N HIS A 184 -5.57 31.96 13.95
CA HIS A 184 -5.89 32.11 15.36
C HIS A 184 -7.25 32.83 15.43
N ALA A 185 -8.30 32.10 15.73
CA ALA A 185 -9.53 32.72 16.19
C ALA A 185 -9.29 33.17 17.64
N ASP A 186 -9.19 34.47 17.85
CA ASP A 186 -9.26 35.11 19.15
C ASP A 186 -10.68 34.97 19.75
#